data_264e03e34aeb562bd569953b3b689ed3
#
_entry.id   264e03e34aeb562bd569953b3b689ed3
#
_cell.length_a   1.000
_cell.length_b   1.000
_cell.length_c   1.000
_cell.angle_alpha   90.00
_cell.angle_beta   90.00
_cell.angle_gamma   90.00
#
_symmetry.space_group_name_H-M   'P 1'
#
loop_
_entity.id
_entity.type
_entity.pdbx_description
1 polymer ?
#
loop_
_entity_poly.entity_id
_entity_poly.type
_entity_poly.pdbx_seq_one_letter_code
_entity_poly.pdbx_strand_id
1 'polypeptide(L)'
;LDRLMEYFGDAKARRPDSLPMQQIIAFAIFSTRRQDEITRIKWSDYEDGRVMVRDLKHPGDKAGNDVWCQLPPEACAIIESMPKREERIFPYIADSVSTTFTRACRILGIADLHFHDLRHEGCSRLFELGWTIPQAMTVSGHRAWASLQRYSHLRQTGDKFAGWKWSQP
;
A
#
# COMPACT_ATOMS: atom_id res chain seq x y z
N LEU A 1 -14.23 -2.72 -1.82
CA LEU A 1 -13.17 -2.54 -0.83
C LEU A 1 -13.75 -2.43 0.58
N ASP A 2 -14.78 -1.60 0.81
CA ASP A 2 -15.39 -1.35 2.14
C ASP A 2 -15.82 -2.63 2.85
N ARG A 3 -16.46 -3.57 2.14
CA ARG A 3 -16.83 -4.88 2.69
C ARG A 3 -15.62 -5.65 3.24
N LEU A 4 -14.46 -5.56 2.58
CA LEU A 4 -13.21 -6.17 3.06
C LEU A 4 -12.71 -5.47 4.34
N MET A 5 -12.74 -4.15 4.35
CA MET A 5 -12.29 -3.37 5.50
C MET A 5 -13.17 -3.63 6.72
N GLU A 6 -14.49 -3.70 6.56
CA GLU A 6 -15.44 -4.05 7.63
C GLU A 6 -15.19 -5.46 8.14
N TYR A 7 -15.05 -6.44 7.24
CA TYR A 7 -14.74 -7.82 7.61
C TYR A 7 -13.46 -7.92 8.46
N PHE A 8 -12.41 -7.19 8.08
CA PHE A 8 -11.15 -7.20 8.82
C PHE A 8 -11.24 -6.45 10.15
N GLY A 9 -12.05 -5.39 10.25
CA GLY A 9 -12.36 -4.72 11.50
C GLY A 9 -13.04 -5.66 12.49
N ASP A 10 -14.08 -6.36 12.04
CA ASP A 10 -14.79 -7.36 12.85
C ASP A 10 -13.88 -8.53 13.25
N ALA A 11 -13.03 -9.00 12.34
CA ALA A 11 -12.07 -10.05 12.62
C ALA A 11 -11.05 -9.60 13.69
N LYS A 12 -10.56 -8.36 13.60
CA LYS A 12 -9.63 -7.77 14.56
C LYS A 12 -10.27 -7.57 15.93
N ALA A 13 -11.52 -7.13 16.00
CA ALA A 13 -12.28 -7.00 17.24
C ALA A 13 -12.45 -8.34 17.96
N ARG A 14 -12.75 -9.41 17.21
CA ARG A 14 -12.87 -10.78 17.75
C ARG A 14 -11.53 -11.41 18.14
N ARG A 15 -10.44 -11.03 17.46
CA ARG A 15 -9.07 -11.58 17.65
C ARG A 15 -8.05 -10.44 17.61
N PRO A 16 -7.79 -9.77 18.72
CA PRO A 16 -6.89 -8.62 18.79
C PRO A 16 -5.46 -8.89 18.28
N ASP A 17 -4.99 -10.14 18.37
CA ASP A 17 -3.66 -10.55 17.89
C ASP A 17 -3.60 -10.89 16.40
N SER A 18 -4.73 -10.81 15.68
CA SER A 18 -4.74 -11.05 14.24
C SER A 18 -3.99 -9.94 13.48
N LEU A 19 -3.62 -10.23 12.21
CA LEU A 19 -2.97 -9.25 11.32
C LEU A 19 -3.80 -7.95 11.25
N PRO A 20 -3.18 -6.77 11.31
CA PRO A 20 -3.85 -5.48 11.15
C PRO A 20 -4.13 -5.20 9.67
N MET A 21 -5.00 -6.03 9.08
CA MET A 21 -5.24 -6.02 7.64
C MET A 21 -5.84 -4.69 7.14
N GLN A 22 -6.59 -3.96 7.97
CA GLN A 22 -7.10 -2.64 7.60
C GLN A 22 -5.94 -1.67 7.36
N GLN A 23 -4.97 -1.59 8.27
CA GLN A 23 -3.78 -0.76 8.14
C GLN A 23 -2.91 -1.18 6.96
N ILE A 24 -2.72 -2.49 6.78
CA ILE A 24 -1.90 -3.03 5.67
C ILE A 24 -2.54 -2.71 4.31
N ILE A 25 -3.86 -2.88 4.16
CA ILE A 25 -4.60 -2.58 2.93
C ILE A 25 -4.57 -1.07 2.64
N ALA A 26 -4.91 -0.24 3.63
CA ALA A 26 -4.89 1.21 3.48
C ALA A 26 -3.47 1.70 3.13
N PHE A 27 -2.45 1.21 3.82
CA PHE A 27 -1.06 1.54 3.49
C PHE A 27 -0.67 1.10 2.08
N ALA A 28 -1.07 -0.09 1.63
CA ALA A 28 -0.79 -0.56 0.27
C ALA A 28 -1.38 0.37 -0.80
N ILE A 29 -2.60 0.87 -0.59
CA ILE A 29 -3.27 1.81 -1.50
C ILE A 29 -2.55 3.16 -1.49
N PHE A 30 -2.41 3.79 -0.32
CA PHE A 30 -1.90 5.16 -0.24
C PHE A 30 -0.40 5.26 -0.57
N SER A 31 0.41 4.29 -0.15
CA SER A 31 1.84 4.24 -0.47
C SER A 31 2.15 3.64 -1.83
N THR A 32 1.20 2.95 -2.45
CA THR A 32 1.41 2.14 -3.67
C THR A 32 2.49 1.06 -3.53
N ARG A 33 2.80 0.61 -2.30
CA ARG A 33 3.84 -0.41 -2.07
C ARG A 33 3.35 -1.80 -2.39
N ARG A 34 4.27 -2.66 -2.85
CA ARG A 34 4.02 -4.09 -3.00
C ARG A 34 3.99 -4.75 -1.63
N GLN A 35 3.26 -5.84 -1.51
CA GLN A 35 3.14 -6.61 -0.27
C GLN A 35 4.49 -6.95 0.37
N ASP A 36 5.43 -7.42 -0.42
CA ASP A 36 6.78 -7.77 0.00
C ASP A 36 7.58 -6.54 0.48
N GLU A 37 7.42 -5.40 -0.20
CA GLU A 37 8.01 -4.13 0.22
C GLU A 37 7.45 -3.71 1.59
N ILE A 38 6.12 -3.75 1.79
CA ILE A 38 5.44 -3.36 3.03
C ILE A 38 5.99 -4.15 4.23
N THR A 39 6.12 -5.47 4.09
CA THR A 39 6.54 -6.34 5.20
C THR A 39 8.03 -6.27 5.52
N ARG A 40 8.83 -5.59 4.68
CA ARG A 40 10.27 -5.41 4.89
C ARG A 40 10.67 -4.02 5.40
N ILE A 41 9.79 -3.02 5.33
CA ILE A 41 10.09 -1.65 5.77
C ILE A 41 10.41 -1.64 7.27
N LYS A 42 11.55 -1.03 7.61
CA LYS A 42 11.98 -0.81 8.99
C LYS A 42 11.64 0.60 9.43
N TRP A 43 11.62 0.82 10.74
CA TRP A 43 11.49 2.18 11.30
C TRP A 43 12.65 3.10 10.89
N SER A 44 13.86 2.53 10.74
CA SER A 44 15.02 3.24 10.21
C SER A 44 14.94 3.62 8.73
N ASP A 45 13.98 3.06 8.01
CA ASP A 45 13.71 3.35 6.60
C ASP A 45 12.63 4.43 6.43
N TYR A 46 12.05 4.95 7.52
CA TYR A 46 11.02 6.00 7.50
C TYR A 46 11.57 7.30 8.06
N GLU A 47 11.61 8.34 7.25
CA GLU A 47 12.14 9.67 7.59
C GLU A 47 11.43 10.76 6.77
N ASP A 48 11.03 11.84 7.41
CA ASP A 48 10.49 13.06 6.77
C ASP A 48 9.41 12.80 5.70
N GLY A 49 8.44 11.92 6.01
CA GLY A 49 7.38 11.58 5.07
C GLY A 49 7.83 10.78 3.85
N ARG A 50 8.99 10.14 3.93
CA ARG A 50 9.54 9.26 2.91
C ARG A 50 9.84 7.88 3.48
N VAL A 51 9.86 6.89 2.60
CA VAL A 51 10.28 5.55 2.95
C VAL A 51 11.36 5.05 1.99
N MET A 52 12.42 4.45 2.54
CA MET A 52 13.43 3.73 1.77
C MET A 52 12.87 2.36 1.38
N VAL A 53 12.70 2.13 0.09
CA VAL A 53 12.34 0.81 -0.45
C VAL A 53 13.61 0.12 -0.90
N ARG A 54 14.00 -0.91 -0.16
CA ARG A 54 15.22 -1.68 -0.45
C ARG A 54 14.96 -2.74 -1.51
N ASP A 55 15.96 -2.98 -2.35
CA ASP A 55 15.92 -3.99 -3.41
C ASP A 55 14.64 -3.90 -4.27
N LEU A 56 14.30 -2.69 -4.70
CA LEU A 56 13.12 -2.49 -5.54
C LEU A 56 13.23 -3.36 -6.79
N LYS A 57 12.28 -4.31 -6.97
CA LYS A 57 12.29 -5.24 -8.10
C LYS A 57 12.31 -4.50 -9.44
N HIS A 58 13.40 -4.66 -10.17
CA HIS A 58 13.57 -4.16 -11.54
C HIS A 58 14.05 -5.30 -12.45
N PRO A 59 13.58 -5.42 -13.69
CA PRO A 59 13.95 -6.51 -14.59
C PRO A 59 15.45 -6.65 -14.90
N GLY A 60 16.24 -5.62 -14.67
CA GLY A 60 17.69 -5.61 -14.95
C GLY A 60 18.62 -5.70 -13.75
N ASP A 61 18.14 -5.34 -12.56
CA ASP A 61 18.97 -5.24 -11.35
C ASP A 61 18.37 -6.07 -10.21
N LYS A 62 19.13 -7.03 -9.69
CA LYS A 62 18.64 -7.98 -8.68
C LYS A 62 18.93 -7.57 -7.24
N ALA A 63 19.86 -6.65 -6.97
CA ALA A 63 20.24 -6.24 -5.62
C ALA A 63 20.77 -4.80 -5.60
N GLY A 64 20.66 -4.12 -4.43
CA GLY A 64 21.20 -2.77 -4.22
C GLY A 64 20.41 -1.65 -4.88
N ASN A 65 19.17 -1.91 -5.28
CA ASN A 65 18.30 -0.96 -5.94
C ASN A 65 17.40 -0.25 -4.93
N ASP A 66 18.01 0.52 -4.05
CA ASP A 66 17.32 1.23 -2.97
C ASP A 66 16.81 2.59 -3.47
N VAL A 67 15.56 2.90 -3.19
CA VAL A 67 14.92 4.13 -3.65
C VAL A 67 14.12 4.75 -2.51
N TRP A 68 14.34 6.05 -2.28
CA TRP A 68 13.46 6.86 -1.44
C TRP A 68 12.16 7.16 -2.17
N CYS A 69 11.04 6.80 -1.56
CA CYS A 69 9.71 7.07 -2.08
C CYS A 69 8.96 8.03 -1.16
N GLN A 70 8.34 9.05 -1.73
CA GLN A 70 7.46 9.95 -0.99
C GLN A 70 6.22 9.21 -0.53
N LEU A 71 5.72 9.55 0.66
CA LEU A 71 4.48 9.02 1.19
C LEU A 71 3.43 10.13 1.23
N PRO A 72 2.22 9.89 0.70
CA PRO A 72 1.08 10.75 0.97
C PRO A 72 0.77 10.82 2.48
N PRO A 73 0.15 11.92 2.95
CA PRO A 73 -0.15 12.12 4.37
C PRO A 73 -0.88 10.94 5.03
N GLU A 74 -1.79 10.31 4.31
CA GLU A 74 -2.55 9.15 4.80
C GLU A 74 -1.62 7.95 5.08
N ALA A 75 -0.64 7.71 4.21
CA ALA A 75 0.33 6.64 4.41
C ALA A 75 1.25 6.92 5.60
N CYS A 76 1.64 8.18 5.81
CA CYS A 76 2.40 8.61 6.99
C CYS A 76 1.59 8.37 8.27
N ALA A 77 0.34 8.80 8.32
CA ALA A 77 -0.54 8.62 9.48
C ALA A 77 -0.70 7.13 9.83
N ILE A 78 -0.82 6.25 8.83
CA ILE A 78 -0.90 4.80 9.05
C ILE A 78 0.40 4.28 9.67
N ILE A 79 1.57 4.65 9.14
CA ILE A 79 2.85 4.24 9.75
C ILE A 79 2.93 4.71 11.21
N GLU A 80 2.61 5.96 11.46
CA GLU A 80 2.72 6.58 12.79
C GLU A 80 1.78 5.94 13.82
N SER A 81 0.66 5.36 13.37
CA SER A 81 -0.26 4.59 14.20
C SER A 81 0.24 3.19 14.57
N MET A 82 1.26 2.68 13.86
CA MET A 82 1.77 1.33 14.12
C MET A 82 2.62 1.27 15.39
N PRO A 83 2.52 0.19 16.16
CA PRO A 83 3.29 0.06 17.40
C PRO A 83 4.79 -0.16 17.11
N LYS A 84 5.66 0.65 17.71
CA LYS A 84 7.13 0.52 17.61
C LYS A 84 7.68 -0.57 18.54
N ARG A 85 7.25 -1.83 18.35
CA ARG A 85 7.66 -2.98 19.18
C ARG A 85 8.78 -3.79 18.55
N GLU A 86 8.94 -3.71 17.24
CA GLU A 86 9.92 -4.46 16.47
C GLU A 86 10.68 -3.55 15.51
N GLU A 87 11.74 -4.06 14.90
CA GLU A 87 12.54 -3.31 13.93
C GLU A 87 11.73 -2.91 12.68
N ARG A 88 10.82 -3.80 12.24
CA ARG A 88 9.95 -3.56 11.08
C ARG A 88 8.64 -2.91 11.49
N ILE A 89 8.14 -2.03 10.62
CA ILE A 89 6.85 -1.34 10.82
C ILE A 89 5.69 -2.34 10.73
N PHE A 90 5.75 -3.23 9.72
CA PHE A 90 4.79 -4.30 9.50
C PHE A 90 5.50 -5.66 9.63
N PRO A 91 5.75 -6.15 10.87
CA PRO A 91 6.58 -7.33 11.11
C PRO A 91 5.84 -8.65 10.83
N TYR A 92 5.26 -8.76 9.65
CA TYR A 92 4.45 -9.90 9.25
C TYR A 92 5.09 -10.63 8.07
N ILE A 93 4.68 -11.88 7.87
CA ILE A 93 5.10 -12.69 6.73
C ILE A 93 4.24 -12.31 5.52
N ALA A 94 4.87 -11.98 4.39
CA ALA A 94 4.17 -11.55 3.19
C ALA A 94 3.10 -12.57 2.73
N ASP A 95 3.43 -13.86 2.71
CA ASP A 95 2.48 -14.92 2.33
C ASP A 95 1.27 -15.00 3.26
N SER A 96 1.46 -14.71 4.56
CA SER A 96 0.33 -14.65 5.51
C SER A 96 -0.63 -13.50 5.20
N VAL A 97 -0.11 -12.36 4.76
CA VAL A 97 -0.92 -11.21 4.33
C VAL A 97 -1.75 -11.58 3.10
N SER A 98 -1.13 -12.13 2.04
CA SER A 98 -1.87 -12.49 0.82
C SER A 98 -2.85 -13.63 1.04
N THR A 99 -2.49 -14.63 1.82
CA THR A 99 -3.38 -15.75 2.15
C THR A 99 -4.61 -15.25 2.93
N THR A 100 -4.39 -14.36 3.90
CA THR A 100 -5.48 -13.76 4.70
C THR A 100 -6.40 -12.90 3.82
N PHE A 101 -5.83 -12.09 2.92
CA PHE A 101 -6.58 -11.28 1.98
C PHE A 101 -7.42 -12.14 1.03
N THR A 102 -6.81 -13.12 0.38
CA THR A 102 -7.47 -14.03 -0.57
C THR A 102 -8.60 -14.82 0.10
N ARG A 103 -8.37 -15.29 1.34
CA ARG A 103 -9.40 -15.98 2.11
C ARG A 103 -10.60 -15.08 2.41
N ALA A 104 -10.37 -13.83 2.78
CA ALA A 104 -11.44 -12.87 3.01
C ALA A 104 -12.23 -12.59 1.73
N CYS A 105 -11.55 -12.39 0.59
CA CYS A 105 -12.22 -12.24 -0.71
C CYS A 105 -13.13 -13.43 -1.02
N ARG A 106 -12.65 -14.65 -0.80
CA ARG A 106 -13.45 -15.86 -1.01
C ARG A 106 -14.67 -15.92 -0.11
N ILE A 107 -14.53 -15.61 1.19
CA ILE A 107 -15.65 -15.59 2.15
C ILE A 107 -16.69 -14.55 1.76
N LEU A 108 -16.26 -13.40 1.25
CA LEU A 108 -17.16 -12.31 0.85
C LEU A 108 -17.70 -12.45 -0.59
N GLY A 109 -17.33 -13.52 -1.31
CA GLY A 109 -17.72 -13.71 -2.71
C GLY A 109 -17.17 -12.62 -3.64
N ILE A 110 -15.99 -12.08 -3.34
CA ILE A 110 -15.30 -11.11 -4.18
C ILE A 110 -14.39 -11.89 -5.13
N ALA A 111 -14.75 -11.88 -6.42
CA ALA A 111 -13.95 -12.51 -7.48
C ALA A 111 -12.85 -11.58 -7.97
N ASP A 112 -11.77 -12.18 -8.48
CA ASP A 112 -10.68 -11.52 -9.24
C ASP A 112 -10.03 -10.32 -8.55
N LEU A 113 -10.04 -10.27 -7.20
CA LEU A 113 -9.34 -9.25 -6.44
C LEU A 113 -8.13 -9.87 -5.72
N HIS A 114 -6.95 -9.38 -6.06
CA HIS A 114 -5.68 -9.79 -5.47
C HIS A 114 -5.05 -8.64 -4.67
N PHE A 115 -4.18 -8.95 -3.72
CA PHE A 115 -3.50 -7.90 -2.93
C PHE A 115 -2.71 -6.92 -3.81
N HIS A 116 -2.16 -7.39 -4.94
CA HIS A 116 -1.43 -6.54 -5.86
C HIS A 116 -2.30 -5.46 -6.53
N ASP A 117 -3.60 -5.69 -6.65
CA ASP A 117 -4.53 -4.73 -7.26
C ASP A 117 -4.68 -3.45 -6.41
N LEU A 118 -4.39 -3.54 -5.10
CA LEU A 118 -4.33 -2.36 -4.22
C LEU A 118 -3.26 -1.35 -4.68
N ARG A 119 -2.13 -1.82 -5.23
CA ARG A 119 -1.12 -0.96 -5.84
C ARG A 119 -1.63 -0.31 -7.12
N HIS A 120 -2.37 -1.06 -7.95
CA HIS A 120 -3.00 -0.50 -9.15
C HIS A 120 -4.02 0.58 -8.77
N GLU A 121 -4.82 0.32 -7.75
CA GLU A 121 -5.78 1.27 -7.20
C GLU A 121 -5.11 2.55 -6.70
N GLY A 122 -4.03 2.42 -5.94
CA GLY A 122 -3.25 3.55 -5.46
C GLY A 122 -2.61 4.36 -6.60
N CYS A 123 -2.04 3.69 -7.61
CA CYS A 123 -1.52 4.38 -8.78
C CYS A 123 -2.63 5.13 -9.54
N SER A 124 -3.78 4.49 -9.76
CA SER A 124 -4.94 5.14 -10.41
C SER A 124 -5.38 6.40 -9.66
N ARG A 125 -5.44 6.33 -8.31
CA ARG A 125 -5.76 7.49 -7.46
C ARG A 125 -4.86 8.69 -7.73
N LEU A 126 -3.54 8.49 -7.85
CA LEU A 126 -2.60 9.58 -8.10
C LEU A 126 -2.93 10.32 -9.42
N PHE A 127 -3.26 9.58 -10.48
CA PHE A 127 -3.66 10.19 -11.75
C PHE A 127 -5.04 10.83 -11.70
N GLU A 128 -5.99 10.25 -10.98
CA GLU A 128 -7.32 10.85 -10.74
C GLU A 128 -7.22 12.16 -9.96
N LEU A 129 -6.24 12.28 -9.04
CA LEU A 129 -5.86 13.52 -8.37
C LEU A 129 -5.19 14.56 -9.29
N GLY A 130 -4.90 14.21 -10.54
CA GLY A 130 -4.26 15.09 -11.50
C GLY A 130 -2.73 15.09 -11.46
N TRP A 131 -2.12 14.11 -10.78
CA TRP A 131 -0.67 14.01 -10.74
C TRP A 131 -0.07 13.65 -12.10
N THR A 132 1.03 14.28 -12.43
CA THR A 132 1.82 13.93 -13.60
C THR A 132 2.59 12.62 -13.40
N ILE A 133 3.05 11.98 -14.48
CA ILE A 133 3.87 10.77 -14.39
C ILE A 133 5.09 10.97 -13.48
N PRO A 134 5.91 12.06 -13.61
CA PRO A 134 7.04 12.28 -12.70
C PRO A 134 6.63 12.36 -11.22
N GLN A 135 5.54 13.05 -10.91
CA GLN A 135 5.02 13.13 -9.53
C GLN A 135 4.58 11.75 -9.02
N ALA A 136 3.82 11.00 -9.82
CA ALA A 136 3.40 9.65 -9.45
C ALA A 136 4.59 8.69 -9.26
N MET A 137 5.70 8.89 -10.00
CA MET A 137 6.93 8.12 -9.82
C MET A 137 7.58 8.35 -8.46
N THR A 138 7.50 9.56 -7.88
CA THR A 138 8.10 9.82 -6.55
C THR A 138 7.45 9.00 -5.44
N VAL A 139 6.15 8.71 -5.56
CA VAL A 139 5.42 7.85 -4.63
C VAL A 139 5.57 6.38 -5.00
N SER A 140 5.32 6.05 -6.26
CA SER A 140 5.23 4.65 -6.68
C SER A 140 6.57 3.94 -6.83
N GLY A 141 7.68 4.70 -6.94
CA GLY A 141 9.02 4.16 -7.15
C GLY A 141 9.22 3.51 -8.52
N HIS A 142 8.33 3.74 -9.49
CA HIS A 142 8.55 3.27 -10.85
C HIS A 142 9.71 4.04 -11.49
N ARG A 143 10.65 3.32 -12.11
CA ARG A 143 11.81 3.91 -12.83
C ARG A 143 11.50 4.22 -14.29
N ALA A 144 10.59 3.46 -14.90
CA ALA A 144 10.22 3.62 -16.30
C ALA A 144 8.85 4.29 -16.43
N TRP A 145 8.78 5.35 -17.20
CA TRP A 145 7.54 6.06 -17.53
C TRP A 145 6.49 5.13 -18.14
N ALA A 146 6.92 4.20 -19.00
CA ALA A 146 6.06 3.23 -19.64
C ALA A 146 5.23 2.41 -18.62
N SER A 147 5.77 2.15 -17.42
CA SER A 147 5.05 1.42 -16.38
C SER A 147 3.82 2.17 -15.84
N LEU A 148 3.84 3.49 -15.90
CA LEU A 148 2.74 4.35 -15.45
C LEU A 148 1.87 4.89 -16.60
N GLN A 149 2.33 4.77 -17.85
CA GLN A 149 1.60 5.26 -19.02
C GLN A 149 0.18 4.69 -19.13
N ARG A 150 -0.03 3.46 -18.64
CA ARG A 150 -1.35 2.81 -18.58
C ARG A 150 -2.39 3.57 -17.76
N TYR A 151 -1.99 4.49 -16.88
CA TYR A 151 -2.88 5.29 -16.05
C TYR A 151 -3.07 6.71 -16.59
N SER A 152 -2.27 7.17 -17.56
CA SER A 152 -2.26 8.55 -18.05
C SER A 152 -3.55 8.98 -18.77
N HIS A 153 -4.40 8.01 -19.15
CA HIS A 153 -5.70 8.27 -19.78
C HIS A 153 -6.85 8.46 -18.78
N LEU A 154 -6.59 8.25 -17.49
CA LEU A 154 -7.62 8.39 -16.47
C LEU A 154 -8.05 9.85 -16.34
N ARG A 155 -9.36 10.05 -16.21
CA ARG A 155 -9.93 11.39 -15.98
C ARG A 155 -9.57 11.86 -14.58
N GLN A 156 -9.26 13.15 -14.44
CA GLN A 156 -9.07 13.79 -13.15
C GLN A 156 -10.42 14.00 -12.47
N THR A 157 -10.80 13.08 -11.61
CA THR A 157 -12.09 13.07 -10.90
C THR A 157 -11.97 13.50 -9.45
N GLY A 158 -10.75 13.82 -8.99
CA GLY A 158 -10.45 14.09 -7.59
C GLY A 158 -10.11 12.83 -6.81
N ASP A 159 -10.03 12.97 -5.49
CA ASP A 159 -9.68 11.86 -4.61
C ASP A 159 -10.86 10.94 -4.36
N LYS A 160 -10.85 9.76 -4.94
CA LYS A 160 -11.88 8.72 -4.70
C LYS A 160 -11.90 8.21 -3.25
N PHE A 161 -10.86 8.46 -2.47
CA PHE A 161 -10.78 8.13 -1.05
C PHE A 161 -10.98 9.34 -0.13
N ALA A 162 -11.44 10.49 -0.67
CA ALA A 162 -11.78 11.63 0.16
C ALA A 162 -12.85 11.24 1.18
N GLY A 163 -12.55 11.42 2.48
CA GLY A 163 -13.45 11.02 3.57
C GLY A 163 -13.57 9.51 3.80
N TRP A 164 -12.74 8.69 3.17
CA TRP A 164 -12.72 7.27 3.43
C TRP A 164 -12.25 7.00 4.87
N LYS A 165 -13.11 6.35 5.67
CA LYS A 165 -12.92 6.23 7.13
C LYS A 165 -11.63 5.52 7.58
N TRP A 166 -10.98 4.77 6.69
CA TRP A 166 -9.71 4.07 6.96
C TRP A 166 -8.48 4.78 6.42
N SER A 167 -8.62 6.00 5.88
CA SER A 167 -7.48 6.84 5.52
C SER A 167 -6.81 7.48 6.74
N GLN A 168 -7.51 7.49 7.86
CA GLN A 168 -7.01 7.93 9.17
C GLN A 168 -7.21 6.78 10.16
N PRO A 169 -6.13 6.23 10.74
CA PRO A 169 -6.19 5.13 11.71
C PRO A 169 -6.69 5.57 13.07
#